data_c67f3f889bc8aafc1a1eb22cbfb04ff2
#
_entry.id   c67f3f889bc8aafc1a1eb22cbfb04ff2
#
_cell.length_a   1.000
_cell.length_b   1.000
_cell.length_c   1.000
_cell.angle_alpha   90.00
_cell.angle_beta   90.00
_cell.angle_gamma   90.00
#
_symmetry.space_group_name_H-M   'P 1'
#
loop_
_entity.id
_entity.type
_entity.pdbx_description
1 polymer ?
#
loop_
_entity_poly.entity_id
_entity_poly.type
_entity_poly.pdbx_seq_one_letter_code
_entity_poly.pdbx_strand_id
1 'polypeptide(L)'
;MPQHRTTDVVVIGGGQAGLAAGYHLRRAGLDFVILDADTAPGGAWQHTWDSLHLFSPAAYSSLPGRLMPPQPGETYPDAAHVVAYLTDYEQRYDLPVHRPVRVSGVHRDGERLRVETTSGTWRARAVISATGTWSRPFIPAIPGRTGFQGTQLHTVEYARPSDFAGRKVIVVGGGNSAAQIAADLAYESDLTWVTLREPRYLADDIDGRALFDHATARRKALDEGRTDTSGVASLGDIVAVPPVRTARDTGLLKPQPMFTRLTATGVEWPDGTTADADTIIWCTGFRPALSHLAPLGLRGPRGRIPTAGTRALAEPRLHLLGYGDWTGPASATLIGVGRPARDAARAIAELLR
;
A
#
# COMPACT_ATOMS: atom_id res chain seq x y z
N MET A 1 13.42 -19.31 -29.41
CA MET A 1 12.00 -18.91 -29.50
C MET A 1 11.54 -18.52 -28.11
N PRO A 2 10.80 -17.43 -27.92
CA PRO A 2 10.28 -17.12 -26.60
C PRO A 2 9.35 -18.26 -26.14
N GLN A 3 9.64 -18.83 -24.99
CA GLN A 3 8.79 -19.89 -24.41
C GLN A 3 7.43 -19.29 -24.05
N HIS A 4 6.39 -19.74 -24.74
CA HIS A 4 4.99 -19.47 -24.35
C HIS A 4 4.61 -20.44 -23.23
N ARG A 5 4.42 -19.90 -22.02
CA ARG A 5 3.94 -20.67 -20.87
C ARG A 5 2.43 -20.46 -20.73
N THR A 6 1.70 -21.50 -20.39
CA THR A 6 0.24 -21.43 -20.18
C THR A 6 -0.11 -21.84 -18.77
N THR A 7 -1.12 -21.20 -18.19
CA THR A 7 -1.65 -21.51 -16.86
C THR A 7 -3.13 -21.09 -16.80
N ASP A 8 -3.86 -21.47 -15.77
CA ASP A 8 -5.20 -20.94 -15.55
C ASP A 8 -5.16 -19.49 -15.09
N VAL A 9 -4.30 -19.16 -14.10
CA VAL A 9 -4.26 -17.82 -13.51
C VAL A 9 -2.83 -17.29 -13.42
N VAL A 10 -2.63 -16.04 -13.87
CA VAL A 10 -1.42 -15.26 -13.54
C VAL A 10 -1.77 -14.24 -12.47
N VAL A 11 -1.07 -14.29 -11.35
CA VAL A 11 -1.09 -13.25 -10.32
C VAL A 11 0.11 -12.33 -10.53
N ILE A 12 -0.11 -11.02 -10.61
CA ILE A 12 0.94 -10.03 -10.83
C ILE A 12 1.19 -9.29 -9.50
N GLY A 13 2.37 -9.49 -8.92
CA GLY A 13 2.81 -8.99 -7.62
C GLY A 13 2.83 -10.06 -6.54
N GLY A 14 3.99 -10.26 -5.90
CA GLY A 14 4.25 -11.26 -4.85
C GLY A 14 4.21 -10.70 -3.43
N GLY A 15 3.59 -9.54 -3.21
CA GLY A 15 3.32 -8.98 -1.89
C GLY A 15 2.11 -9.63 -1.21
N GLN A 16 1.70 -9.08 -0.05
CA GLN A 16 0.60 -9.63 0.77
C GLN A 16 -0.67 -9.98 -0.01
N ALA A 17 -1.04 -9.17 -1.01
CA ALA A 17 -2.25 -9.39 -1.79
C ALA A 17 -2.11 -10.57 -2.75
N GLY A 18 -0.96 -10.67 -3.42
CA GLY A 18 -0.68 -11.79 -4.32
C GLY A 18 -0.54 -13.11 -3.59
N LEU A 19 0.12 -13.13 -2.42
CA LEU A 19 0.24 -14.33 -1.58
C LEU A 19 -1.13 -14.79 -1.05
N ALA A 20 -1.99 -13.85 -0.60
CA ALA A 20 -3.35 -14.18 -0.21
C ALA A 20 -4.19 -14.73 -1.37
N ALA A 21 -4.02 -14.20 -2.59
CA ALA A 21 -4.65 -14.78 -3.79
C ALA A 21 -4.13 -16.18 -4.06
N GLY A 22 -2.81 -16.39 -4.03
CA GLY A 22 -2.17 -17.70 -4.24
C GLY A 22 -2.69 -18.78 -3.28
N TYR A 23 -2.83 -18.42 -2.00
CA TYR A 23 -3.41 -19.32 -1.00
C TYR A 23 -4.82 -19.82 -1.41
N HIS A 24 -5.69 -18.90 -1.84
CA HIS A 24 -7.06 -19.26 -2.21
C HIS A 24 -7.15 -19.96 -3.57
N LEU A 25 -6.31 -19.59 -4.55
CA LEU A 25 -6.22 -20.27 -5.84
C LEU A 25 -5.77 -21.72 -5.67
N ARG A 26 -4.76 -21.99 -4.83
CA ARG A 26 -4.31 -23.35 -4.48
C ARG A 26 -5.46 -24.17 -3.87
N ARG A 27 -6.20 -23.59 -2.93
CA ARG A 27 -7.36 -24.27 -2.32
C ARG A 27 -8.52 -24.52 -3.29
N ALA A 28 -8.61 -23.70 -4.35
CA ALA A 28 -9.58 -23.91 -5.43
C ALA A 28 -9.12 -24.94 -6.47
N GLY A 29 -7.91 -25.49 -6.37
CA GLY A 29 -7.36 -26.48 -7.30
C GLY A 29 -7.01 -25.90 -8.67
N LEU A 30 -6.80 -24.57 -8.78
CA LEU A 30 -6.43 -23.91 -10.03
C LEU A 30 -4.92 -23.96 -10.23
N ASP A 31 -4.49 -24.14 -11.48
CA ASP A 31 -3.10 -23.93 -11.88
C ASP A 31 -2.80 -22.44 -11.97
N PHE A 32 -1.75 -21.98 -11.28
CA PHE A 32 -1.42 -20.56 -11.25
C PHE A 32 0.06 -20.30 -11.06
N VAL A 33 0.45 -19.06 -11.38
CA VAL A 33 1.79 -18.53 -11.11
C VAL A 33 1.67 -17.13 -10.50
N ILE A 34 2.59 -16.77 -9.61
CA ILE A 34 2.76 -15.41 -9.09
C ILE A 34 4.03 -14.83 -9.71
N LEU A 35 3.89 -13.70 -10.40
CA LEU A 35 5.01 -13.00 -11.05
C LEU A 35 5.35 -11.75 -10.23
N ASP A 36 6.54 -11.72 -9.66
CA ASP A 36 6.98 -10.64 -8.79
C ASP A 36 8.23 -9.94 -9.34
N ALA A 37 8.18 -8.61 -9.35
CA ALA A 37 9.27 -7.79 -9.90
C ALA A 37 10.45 -7.63 -8.94
N ASP A 38 10.25 -7.88 -7.65
CA ASP A 38 11.29 -7.82 -6.63
C ASP A 38 12.23 -9.03 -6.73
N THR A 39 13.38 -8.95 -6.08
CA THR A 39 14.37 -10.04 -6.02
C THR A 39 14.19 -10.95 -4.82
N ALA A 40 13.46 -10.49 -3.81
CA ALA A 40 13.23 -11.18 -2.53
C ALA A 40 11.75 -11.15 -2.14
N PRO A 41 11.29 -12.04 -1.23
CA PRO A 41 9.95 -12.00 -0.65
C PRO A 41 9.75 -10.77 0.24
N GLY A 42 8.47 -10.40 0.50
CA GLY A 42 8.10 -9.32 1.41
C GLY A 42 7.33 -8.19 0.74
N GLY A 43 7.35 -8.09 -0.60
CA GLY A 43 6.69 -7.02 -1.34
C GLY A 43 7.12 -5.64 -0.86
N ALA A 44 6.19 -4.70 -0.71
CA ALA A 44 6.49 -3.32 -0.31
C ALA A 44 7.17 -3.20 1.08
N TRP A 45 6.98 -4.17 1.97
CA TRP A 45 7.53 -4.13 3.33
C TRP A 45 9.06 -4.18 3.39
N GLN A 46 9.71 -4.79 2.39
CA GLN A 46 11.17 -4.83 2.30
C GLN A 46 11.81 -3.48 1.90
N HIS A 47 11.00 -2.51 1.49
CA HIS A 47 11.45 -1.20 1.00
C HIS A 47 11.06 -0.04 1.93
N THR A 48 10.54 -0.34 3.10
CA THR A 48 10.13 0.68 4.07
C THR A 48 11.32 1.17 4.90
N TRP A 49 11.12 2.21 5.67
CA TRP A 49 12.15 2.75 6.58
C TRP A 49 12.32 1.87 7.82
N ASP A 50 13.49 1.97 8.45
CA ASP A 50 13.95 1.05 9.49
C ASP A 50 13.04 1.01 10.73
N SER A 51 12.47 2.15 11.13
CA SER A 51 11.61 2.29 12.31
C SER A 51 10.13 2.07 12.05
N LEU A 52 9.73 1.65 10.85
CA LEU A 52 8.31 1.43 10.56
C LEU A 52 7.74 0.31 11.42
N HIS A 53 6.70 0.65 12.18
CA HIS A 53 5.86 -0.32 12.88
C HIS A 53 4.46 -0.38 12.26
N LEU A 54 3.86 -1.57 12.31
CA LEU A 54 2.44 -1.72 12.06
C LEU A 54 1.64 -0.88 13.08
N PHE A 55 0.42 -0.55 12.73
CA PHE A 55 -0.54 0.09 13.65
C PHE A 55 -1.60 -0.90 14.15
N SER A 56 -1.33 -2.20 14.01
CA SER A 56 -2.17 -3.30 14.52
C SER A 56 -1.29 -4.40 15.10
N PRO A 57 -1.74 -5.07 16.18
CA PRO A 57 -1.04 -6.23 16.74
C PRO A 57 -0.90 -7.37 15.73
N ALA A 58 0.04 -8.28 15.95
CA ALA A 58 0.31 -9.43 15.09
C ALA A 58 -0.96 -10.26 14.79
N ALA A 59 -1.80 -10.51 15.79
CA ALA A 59 -3.06 -11.24 15.64
C ALA A 59 -4.04 -10.60 14.63
N TYR A 60 -3.95 -9.29 14.43
CA TYR A 60 -4.75 -8.50 13.47
C TYR A 60 -3.96 -8.10 12.22
N SER A 61 -2.84 -8.79 11.98
CA SER A 61 -1.94 -8.53 10.84
C SER A 61 -1.63 -9.81 10.06
N SER A 62 -2.59 -10.73 10.02
CA SER A 62 -2.40 -12.08 9.48
C SER A 62 -3.02 -12.24 8.08
N LEU A 63 -2.35 -13.00 7.23
CA LEU A 63 -2.91 -13.52 5.99
C LEU A 63 -3.78 -14.76 6.24
N PRO A 64 -4.63 -15.17 5.28
CA PRO A 64 -5.47 -16.36 5.41
C PRO A 64 -4.67 -17.63 5.70
N GLY A 65 -5.14 -18.42 6.67
CA GLY A 65 -4.59 -19.74 6.98
C GLY A 65 -3.35 -19.76 7.89
N ARG A 66 -2.70 -18.62 8.15
CA ARG A 66 -1.52 -18.54 9.02
C ARG A 66 -1.60 -17.28 9.86
N LEU A 67 -1.67 -17.42 11.16
CA LEU A 67 -1.54 -16.29 12.07
C LEU A 67 -0.09 -15.77 12.07
N MET A 68 0.06 -14.45 12.09
CA MET A 68 1.37 -13.83 12.32
C MET A 68 1.78 -14.10 13.77
N PRO A 69 2.97 -14.67 14.01
CA PRO A 69 3.47 -14.85 15.37
C PRO A 69 3.70 -13.50 16.04
N PRO A 70 3.48 -13.37 17.36
CA PRO A 70 3.86 -12.17 18.09
C PRO A 70 5.35 -11.90 17.95
N GLN A 71 5.73 -10.61 17.83
CA GLN A 71 7.13 -10.20 17.89
C GLN A 71 7.50 -9.99 19.36
N PRO A 72 8.53 -10.70 19.90
CA PRO A 72 8.93 -10.53 21.27
C PRO A 72 9.33 -9.08 21.60
N GLY A 73 8.79 -8.53 22.68
CA GLY A 73 9.05 -7.16 23.11
C GLY A 73 8.26 -6.06 22.39
N GLU A 74 7.52 -6.38 21.31
CA GLU A 74 6.81 -5.40 20.53
C GLU A 74 5.27 -5.61 20.58
N THR A 75 4.54 -4.54 20.85
CA THR A 75 3.07 -4.54 20.74
C THR A 75 2.63 -4.55 19.27
N TYR A 76 3.32 -3.77 18.47
CA TYR A 76 3.10 -3.64 17.03
C TYR A 76 4.34 -4.12 16.28
N PRO A 77 4.23 -5.18 15.47
CA PRO A 77 5.35 -5.69 14.70
C PRO A 77 6.00 -4.63 13.80
N ASP A 78 7.32 -4.71 13.65
CA ASP A 78 8.06 -3.90 12.70
C ASP A 78 7.99 -4.48 11.27
N ALA A 79 8.52 -3.74 10.30
CA ALA A 79 8.53 -4.14 8.90
C ALA A 79 9.36 -5.41 8.65
N ALA A 80 10.47 -5.61 9.36
CA ALA A 80 11.33 -6.80 9.23
C ALA A 80 10.58 -8.07 9.66
N HIS A 81 9.81 -7.99 10.75
CA HIS A 81 8.94 -9.08 11.20
C HIS A 81 7.86 -9.43 10.16
N VAL A 82 7.28 -8.42 9.51
CA VAL A 82 6.32 -8.63 8.41
C VAL A 82 6.98 -9.31 7.22
N VAL A 83 8.19 -8.91 6.83
CA VAL A 83 8.95 -9.54 5.74
C VAL A 83 9.24 -11.01 6.06
N ALA A 84 9.70 -11.30 7.28
CA ALA A 84 9.93 -12.67 7.73
C ALA A 84 8.65 -13.52 7.69
N TYR A 85 7.53 -12.97 8.16
CA TYR A 85 6.23 -13.62 8.12
C TYR A 85 5.75 -13.91 6.69
N LEU A 86 5.88 -12.97 5.75
CA LEU A 86 5.49 -13.17 4.36
C LEU A 86 6.38 -14.20 3.65
N THR A 87 7.67 -14.24 4.01
CA THR A 87 8.62 -15.26 3.53
C THR A 87 8.25 -16.66 4.00
N ASP A 88 7.97 -16.83 5.31
CA ASP A 88 7.46 -18.10 5.87
C ASP A 88 6.12 -18.49 5.22
N TYR A 89 5.25 -17.55 4.99
CA TYR A 89 3.95 -17.77 4.36
C TYR A 89 4.09 -18.35 2.94
N GLU A 90 4.95 -17.74 2.13
CA GLU A 90 5.22 -18.18 0.77
C GLU A 90 5.78 -19.61 0.73
N GLN A 91 6.77 -19.90 1.59
CA GLN A 91 7.40 -21.19 1.70
C GLN A 91 6.42 -22.26 2.23
N ARG A 92 5.69 -21.94 3.31
CA ARG A 92 4.74 -22.83 3.97
C ARG A 92 3.66 -23.34 3.03
N TYR A 93 3.17 -22.47 2.16
CA TYR A 93 2.13 -22.83 1.20
C TYR A 93 2.71 -23.18 -0.17
N ASP A 94 4.03 -23.31 -0.30
CA ASP A 94 4.75 -23.67 -1.53
C ASP A 94 4.17 -22.89 -2.73
N LEU A 95 4.02 -21.57 -2.60
CA LEU A 95 3.42 -20.75 -3.63
C LEU A 95 4.37 -20.58 -4.83
N PRO A 96 3.91 -20.77 -6.07
CA PRO A 96 4.75 -20.73 -7.26
C PRO A 96 5.10 -19.28 -7.64
N VAL A 97 5.97 -18.64 -6.85
CA VAL A 97 6.42 -17.27 -7.08
C VAL A 97 7.68 -17.27 -7.94
N HIS A 98 7.64 -16.53 -9.05
CA HIS A 98 8.78 -16.30 -9.94
C HIS A 98 9.33 -14.90 -9.70
N ARG A 99 10.63 -14.80 -9.35
CA ARG A 99 11.40 -13.59 -9.09
C ARG A 99 12.76 -13.64 -9.75
N PRO A 100 13.32 -12.51 -10.20
CA PRO A 100 12.64 -11.25 -10.50
C PRO A 100 11.94 -11.34 -11.86
N VAL A 101 10.62 -11.13 -11.90
CA VAL A 101 9.85 -11.12 -13.16
C VAL A 101 8.94 -9.90 -13.19
N ARG A 102 9.31 -8.91 -13.98
CA ARG A 102 8.49 -7.71 -14.17
C ARG A 102 7.51 -7.89 -15.32
N VAL A 103 6.23 -7.66 -15.04
CA VAL A 103 5.19 -7.63 -16.07
C VAL A 103 5.13 -6.24 -16.68
N SER A 104 5.25 -6.18 -18.01
CA SER A 104 5.21 -4.94 -18.81
C SER A 104 3.84 -4.67 -19.43
N GLY A 105 3.07 -5.72 -19.78
CA GLY A 105 1.78 -5.56 -20.44
C GLY A 105 0.87 -6.76 -20.29
N VAL A 106 -0.44 -6.49 -20.24
CA VAL A 106 -1.50 -7.50 -20.32
C VAL A 106 -2.38 -7.16 -21.52
N HIS A 107 -2.58 -8.12 -22.41
CA HIS A 107 -3.31 -7.97 -23.66
C HIS A 107 -4.40 -9.01 -23.79
N ARG A 108 -5.46 -8.69 -24.52
CA ARG A 108 -6.44 -9.68 -24.97
C ARG A 108 -5.83 -10.57 -26.04
N ASP A 109 -6.02 -11.88 -25.94
CA ASP A 109 -5.51 -12.90 -26.86
C ASP A 109 -6.54 -14.03 -27.00
N GLY A 110 -7.60 -13.75 -27.75
CA GLY A 110 -8.74 -14.63 -27.87
C GLY A 110 -9.41 -14.90 -26.52
N GLU A 111 -9.55 -16.17 -26.17
CA GLU A 111 -10.12 -16.62 -24.90
C GLU A 111 -9.15 -16.45 -23.70
N ARG A 112 -7.91 -16.06 -23.94
CA ARG A 112 -6.90 -15.86 -22.91
C ARG A 112 -6.46 -14.40 -22.81
N LEU A 113 -5.73 -14.12 -21.75
CA LEU A 113 -4.95 -12.90 -21.57
C LEU A 113 -3.49 -13.25 -21.76
N ARG A 114 -2.80 -12.47 -22.58
CA ARG A 114 -1.36 -12.56 -22.80
C ARG A 114 -0.65 -11.58 -21.85
N VAL A 115 0.22 -12.11 -21.02
CA VAL A 115 1.00 -11.36 -20.02
C VAL A 115 2.46 -11.32 -20.48
N GLU A 116 2.92 -10.13 -20.83
CA GLU A 116 4.30 -9.87 -21.26
C GLU A 116 5.19 -9.57 -20.06
N THR A 117 6.34 -10.21 -20.01
CA THR A 117 7.29 -10.09 -18.90
C THR A 117 8.72 -9.96 -19.36
N THR A 118 9.61 -9.61 -18.44
CA THR A 118 11.08 -9.59 -18.68
C THR A 118 11.66 -10.98 -18.96
N SER A 119 10.96 -12.06 -18.60
CA SER A 119 11.42 -13.45 -18.76
C SER A 119 10.62 -14.28 -19.79
N GLY A 120 9.87 -13.61 -20.67
CA GLY A 120 9.03 -14.25 -21.69
C GLY A 120 7.57 -13.92 -21.54
N THR A 121 6.70 -14.75 -22.13
CA THR A 121 5.25 -14.47 -22.21
C THR A 121 4.44 -15.60 -21.56
N TRP A 122 3.43 -15.22 -20.81
CA TRP A 122 2.43 -16.14 -20.26
C TRP A 122 1.09 -15.94 -20.96
N ARG A 123 0.34 -17.03 -21.11
CA ARG A 123 -1.06 -17.01 -21.59
C ARG A 123 -1.94 -17.60 -20.48
N ALA A 124 -2.81 -16.79 -19.90
CA ALA A 124 -3.67 -17.18 -18.79
C ALA A 124 -5.15 -17.06 -19.15
N ARG A 125 -5.99 -17.88 -18.53
CA ARG A 125 -7.44 -17.78 -18.63
C ARG A 125 -7.98 -16.63 -17.79
N ALA A 126 -7.28 -16.30 -16.67
CA ALA A 126 -7.58 -15.13 -15.85
C ALA A 126 -6.30 -14.47 -15.31
N VAL A 127 -6.39 -13.20 -14.91
CA VAL A 127 -5.29 -12.43 -14.33
C VAL A 127 -5.77 -11.75 -13.04
N ILE A 128 -4.94 -11.80 -11.99
CA ILE A 128 -5.11 -10.99 -10.78
C ILE A 128 -3.99 -9.96 -10.72
N SER A 129 -4.33 -8.66 -10.79
CA SER A 129 -3.37 -7.58 -10.54
C SER A 129 -3.34 -7.28 -9.04
N ALA A 130 -2.18 -7.51 -8.41
CA ALA A 130 -1.93 -7.35 -6.98
C ALA A 130 -0.65 -6.52 -6.73
N THR A 131 -0.36 -5.58 -7.64
CA THR A 131 0.90 -4.81 -7.70
C THR A 131 0.99 -3.66 -6.70
N GLY A 132 -0.06 -3.43 -5.91
CA GLY A 132 -0.10 -2.40 -4.88
C GLY A 132 0.11 -0.98 -5.41
N THR A 133 0.77 -0.17 -4.59
CA THR A 133 0.90 1.28 -4.83
C THR A 133 2.34 1.78 -4.63
N TRP A 134 3.20 1.03 -3.94
CA TRP A 134 4.52 1.47 -3.47
C TRP A 134 5.43 2.01 -4.59
N SER A 135 5.43 1.39 -5.76
CA SER A 135 6.23 1.82 -6.91
C SER A 135 5.66 3.05 -7.65
N ARG A 136 4.60 3.67 -7.12
CA ARG A 136 3.95 4.86 -7.70
C ARG A 136 3.73 5.94 -6.65
N PRO A 137 4.82 6.47 -6.04
CA PRO A 137 4.74 7.60 -5.13
C PRO A 137 4.08 8.80 -5.82
N PHE A 138 3.36 9.60 -5.05
CA PHE A 138 2.69 10.79 -5.54
C PHE A 138 3.22 12.04 -4.84
N ILE A 139 3.82 12.93 -5.61
CA ILE A 139 4.19 14.27 -5.15
C ILE A 139 3.25 15.28 -5.83
N PRO A 140 2.58 16.16 -5.08
CA PRO A 140 1.68 17.15 -5.65
C PRO A 140 2.44 18.20 -6.49
N ALA A 141 1.74 18.76 -7.47
CA ALA A 141 2.24 19.91 -8.20
C ALA A 141 2.11 21.16 -7.31
N ILE A 142 3.25 21.72 -6.91
CA ILE A 142 3.32 22.94 -6.08
C ILE A 142 4.21 23.96 -6.77
N PRO A 143 3.82 25.24 -6.82
CA PRO A 143 4.63 26.29 -7.37
C PRO A 143 6.04 26.34 -6.76
N GLY A 144 7.05 26.58 -7.56
CA GLY A 144 8.44 26.69 -7.12
C GLY A 144 9.16 25.35 -6.86
N ARG A 145 8.49 24.20 -6.93
CA ARG A 145 9.06 22.89 -6.60
C ARG A 145 10.35 22.58 -7.37
N THR A 146 10.43 22.90 -8.63
CA THR A 146 11.60 22.66 -9.48
C THR A 146 12.76 23.64 -9.22
N GLY A 147 12.49 24.76 -8.56
CA GLY A 147 13.50 25.76 -8.20
C GLY A 147 14.08 25.59 -6.80
N PHE A 148 13.54 24.70 -6.00
CA PHE A 148 14.09 24.39 -4.68
C PHE A 148 15.46 23.72 -4.79
N GLN A 149 16.46 24.28 -4.10
CA GLN A 149 17.87 23.84 -4.18
C GLN A 149 18.22 22.74 -3.17
N GLY A 150 17.39 22.51 -2.16
CA GLY A 150 17.55 21.44 -1.19
C GLY A 150 17.11 20.08 -1.75
N THR A 151 17.16 19.08 -0.90
CA THR A 151 16.77 17.70 -1.24
C THR A 151 15.26 17.53 -1.15
N GLN A 152 14.67 16.86 -2.11
CA GLN A 152 13.25 16.43 -2.06
C GLN A 152 13.18 14.91 -2.13
N LEU A 153 12.56 14.31 -1.13
CA LEU A 153 12.36 12.86 -1.02
C LEU A 153 10.87 12.56 -0.92
N HIS A 154 10.46 11.41 -1.41
CA HIS A 154 9.17 10.82 -1.02
C HIS A 154 9.38 9.83 0.14
N THR A 155 8.30 9.46 0.85
CA THR A 155 8.30 8.41 1.89
C THR A 155 9.10 7.15 1.50
N VAL A 156 9.07 6.75 0.22
CA VAL A 156 9.78 5.56 -0.29
C VAL A 156 11.30 5.69 -0.29
N GLU A 157 11.82 6.91 -0.14
CA GLU A 157 13.25 7.22 -0.15
C GLU A 157 13.77 7.55 1.25
N TYR A 158 12.90 7.67 2.24
CA TYR A 158 13.28 7.84 3.64
C TYR A 158 13.72 6.50 4.22
N ALA A 159 14.87 6.45 4.88
CA ALA A 159 15.42 5.25 5.49
C ALA A 159 15.49 5.35 7.02
N ARG A 160 16.13 6.38 7.56
CA ARG A 160 16.36 6.52 9.01
C ARG A 160 16.55 7.98 9.42
N PRO A 161 16.25 8.36 10.69
CA PRO A 161 16.35 9.74 11.15
C PRO A 161 17.80 10.25 11.19
N SER A 162 18.79 9.40 11.46
CA SER A 162 20.20 9.79 11.53
C SER A 162 20.75 10.42 10.24
N ASP A 163 20.15 10.12 9.09
CA ASP A 163 20.53 10.70 7.80
C ASP A 163 20.20 12.21 7.72
N PHE A 164 19.41 12.71 8.67
CA PHE A 164 18.92 14.09 8.75
C PHE A 164 19.34 14.81 10.03
N ALA A 165 20.28 14.27 10.80
CA ALA A 165 20.74 14.85 12.06
C ALA A 165 21.20 16.30 11.88
N GLY A 166 20.64 17.22 12.68
CA GLY A 166 20.94 18.65 12.66
C GLY A 166 20.46 19.41 11.43
N ARG A 167 19.72 18.79 10.49
CA ARG A 167 19.17 19.44 9.29
C ARG A 167 17.81 20.06 9.55
N LYS A 168 17.46 21.08 8.77
CA LYS A 168 16.10 21.64 8.69
C LYS A 168 15.26 20.78 7.77
N VAL A 169 14.32 20.02 8.33
CA VAL A 169 13.51 19.06 7.58
C VAL A 169 12.04 19.45 7.62
N ILE A 170 11.42 19.51 6.45
CA ILE A 170 9.96 19.69 6.32
C ILE A 170 9.35 18.35 5.94
N VAL A 171 8.48 17.80 6.80
CA VAL A 171 7.65 16.62 6.51
C VAL A 171 6.27 17.09 6.07
N VAL A 172 5.83 16.67 4.86
CA VAL A 172 4.55 17.08 4.27
C VAL A 172 3.58 15.91 4.22
N GLY A 173 2.50 15.97 4.99
CA GLY A 173 1.45 14.96 5.01
C GLY A 173 0.76 14.83 6.36
N GLY A 174 -0.47 14.35 6.37
CA GLY A 174 -1.31 14.24 7.59
C GLY A 174 -1.81 12.83 7.87
N GLY A 175 -1.11 11.78 7.39
CA GLY A 175 -1.44 10.38 7.65
C GLY A 175 -0.37 9.65 8.46
N ASN A 176 -0.55 8.32 8.66
CA ASN A 176 0.33 7.49 9.49
C ASN A 176 1.82 7.61 9.13
N SER A 177 2.17 7.56 7.83
CA SER A 177 3.58 7.66 7.42
C SER A 177 4.20 8.99 7.82
N ALA A 178 3.49 10.10 7.62
CA ALA A 178 3.98 11.42 8.01
C ALA A 178 4.16 11.52 9.53
N ALA A 179 3.21 11.01 10.30
CA ALA A 179 3.27 11.06 11.76
C ALA A 179 4.43 10.23 12.32
N GLN A 180 4.66 9.01 11.78
CA GLN A 180 5.78 8.17 12.21
C GLN A 180 7.13 8.78 11.83
N ILE A 181 7.31 9.23 10.59
CA ILE A 181 8.55 9.87 10.13
C ILE A 181 8.80 11.19 10.88
N ALA A 182 7.76 11.99 11.12
CA ALA A 182 7.90 13.20 11.93
C ALA A 182 8.29 12.90 13.38
N ALA A 183 7.74 11.83 13.99
CA ALA A 183 8.10 11.40 15.32
C ALA A 183 9.57 10.94 15.42
N ASP A 184 10.07 10.23 14.40
CA ASP A 184 11.48 9.84 14.31
C ASP A 184 12.39 11.06 14.23
N LEU A 185 12.05 12.01 13.35
CA LEU A 185 12.86 13.19 13.06
C LEU A 185 12.84 14.25 14.16
N ALA A 186 11.80 14.26 15.01
CA ALA A 186 11.59 15.28 16.04
C ALA A 186 12.71 15.34 17.08
N TYR A 187 13.51 14.28 17.21
CA TYR A 187 14.65 14.21 18.15
C TYR A 187 16.01 14.42 17.47
N GLU A 188 16.07 14.35 16.14
CA GLU A 188 17.32 14.35 15.38
C GLU A 188 17.50 15.60 14.52
N SER A 189 16.41 16.30 14.16
CA SER A 189 16.42 17.40 13.19
C SER A 189 15.63 18.61 13.68
N ASP A 190 15.83 19.75 13.02
CA ASP A 190 14.93 20.92 13.12
C ASP A 190 13.70 20.65 12.24
N LEU A 191 12.69 20.05 12.86
CA LEU A 191 11.51 19.54 12.19
C LEU A 191 10.41 20.59 12.02
N THR A 192 9.92 20.77 10.80
CA THR A 192 8.64 21.41 10.51
C THR A 192 7.67 20.37 9.92
N TRP A 193 6.59 20.09 10.63
CA TRP A 193 5.55 19.17 10.11
C TRP A 193 4.41 19.95 9.47
N VAL A 194 4.12 19.72 8.19
CA VAL A 194 3.15 20.47 7.39
C VAL A 194 2.01 19.56 6.94
N THR A 195 0.77 20.03 7.12
CA THR A 195 -0.43 19.25 6.81
C THR A 195 -1.45 20.08 6.04
N LEU A 196 -2.21 19.46 5.14
CA LEU A 196 -3.27 20.14 4.38
C LEU A 196 -4.47 20.52 5.27
N ARG A 197 -4.69 19.76 6.33
CA ARG A 197 -5.74 19.96 7.34
C ARG A 197 -5.22 19.48 8.68
N GLU A 198 -5.82 19.93 9.75
CA GLU A 198 -5.47 19.47 11.11
C GLU A 198 -5.43 17.93 11.18
N PRO A 199 -4.34 17.33 11.69
CA PRO A 199 -4.25 15.89 11.85
C PRO A 199 -5.29 15.36 12.81
N ARG A 200 -5.99 14.31 12.40
CA ARG A 200 -7.00 13.67 13.24
C ARG A 200 -6.43 12.36 13.76
N TYR A 201 -6.05 12.36 15.02
CA TYR A 201 -5.65 11.13 15.68
C TYR A 201 -6.89 10.30 16.03
N LEU A 202 -6.78 8.98 15.89
CA LEU A 202 -7.72 8.08 16.55
C LEU A 202 -7.53 8.19 18.07
N ALA A 203 -8.58 7.86 18.82
CA ALA A 203 -8.45 7.74 20.28
C ALA A 203 -7.35 6.70 20.62
N ASP A 204 -6.63 6.92 21.72
CA ASP A 204 -5.41 6.17 22.04
C ASP A 204 -5.64 4.67 22.33
N ASP A 205 -6.89 4.28 22.59
CA ASP A 205 -7.35 2.89 22.73
C ASP A 205 -7.81 2.27 21.41
N ILE A 206 -7.85 3.07 20.32
CA ILE A 206 -8.21 2.62 18.98
C ILE A 206 -6.95 2.35 18.18
N ASP A 207 -6.71 1.08 17.88
CA ASP A 207 -5.65 0.60 17.00
C ASP A 207 -6.20 0.00 15.70
N GLY A 208 -5.33 -0.60 14.89
CA GLY A 208 -5.71 -1.25 13.64
C GLY A 208 -6.72 -2.40 13.81
N ARG A 209 -6.86 -2.98 15.01
CA ARG A 209 -7.92 -3.95 15.34
C ARG A 209 -9.28 -3.30 15.24
N ALA A 210 -9.50 -2.19 15.95
CA ALA A 210 -10.78 -1.48 15.91
C ALA A 210 -11.09 -0.96 14.49
N LEU A 211 -10.09 -0.51 13.76
CA LEU A 211 -10.25 -0.14 12.34
C LEU A 211 -10.72 -1.31 11.48
N PHE A 212 -10.17 -2.51 11.70
CA PHE A 212 -10.60 -3.72 11.00
C PHE A 212 -12.03 -4.14 11.37
N ASP A 213 -12.37 -4.10 12.65
CA ASP A 213 -13.72 -4.42 13.15
C ASP A 213 -14.76 -3.45 12.54
N HIS A 214 -14.42 -2.16 12.47
CA HIS A 214 -15.26 -1.15 11.83
C HIS A 214 -15.41 -1.40 10.31
N ALA A 215 -14.32 -1.70 9.60
CA ALA A 215 -14.37 -2.05 8.19
C ALA A 215 -15.20 -3.32 7.93
N THR A 216 -15.16 -4.29 8.85
CA THR A 216 -15.94 -5.52 8.77
C THR A 216 -17.43 -5.27 9.00
N ALA A 217 -17.77 -4.45 9.98
CA ALA A 217 -19.15 -4.04 10.25
C ALA A 217 -19.75 -3.26 9.06
N ARG A 218 -18.96 -2.34 8.47
CA ARG A 218 -19.35 -1.61 7.26
C ARG A 218 -19.62 -2.55 6.10
N ARG A 219 -18.76 -3.52 5.87
CA ARG A 219 -18.96 -4.50 4.79
C ARG A 219 -20.25 -5.27 4.97
N LYS A 220 -20.52 -5.74 6.20
CA LYS A 220 -21.77 -6.42 6.52
C LYS A 220 -22.99 -5.55 6.24
N ALA A 221 -22.95 -4.27 6.63
CA ALA A 221 -24.02 -3.31 6.36
C ALA A 221 -24.27 -3.13 4.85
N LEU A 222 -23.21 -3.03 4.05
CA LEU A 222 -23.31 -2.92 2.58
C LEU A 222 -23.88 -4.20 1.95
N ASP A 223 -23.45 -5.37 2.41
CA ASP A 223 -23.98 -6.66 1.93
C ASP A 223 -25.47 -6.85 2.28
N GLU A 224 -25.94 -6.23 3.38
CA GLU A 224 -27.35 -6.17 3.79
C GLU A 224 -28.14 -5.02 3.11
N GLY A 225 -27.54 -4.31 2.13
CA GLY A 225 -28.17 -3.22 1.39
C GLY A 225 -28.36 -1.92 2.19
N ARG A 226 -27.71 -1.80 3.35
CA ARG A 226 -27.71 -0.56 4.15
C ARG A 226 -26.65 0.41 3.63
N THR A 227 -27.02 1.67 3.50
CA THR A 227 -26.07 2.75 3.16
C THR A 227 -25.29 3.13 4.42
N ASP A 228 -24.02 2.75 4.47
CA ASP A 228 -23.10 3.25 5.48
C ASP A 228 -22.15 4.27 4.85
N THR A 229 -22.33 5.55 5.19
CA THR A 229 -21.50 6.67 4.75
C THR A 229 -20.28 6.89 5.65
N SER A 230 -20.22 6.24 6.82
CA SER A 230 -19.11 6.32 7.77
C SER A 230 -17.99 5.35 7.35
N GLY A 231 -17.09 5.79 6.50
CA GLY A 231 -15.87 5.03 6.18
C GLY A 231 -14.89 5.02 7.36
N VAL A 232 -13.91 4.10 7.33
CA VAL A 232 -12.77 4.06 8.29
C VAL A 232 -12.11 5.43 8.42
N ALA A 233 -12.06 6.22 7.34
CA ALA A 233 -11.59 7.59 7.33
C ALA A 233 -12.40 8.57 8.22
N SER A 234 -13.60 8.21 8.68
CA SER A 234 -14.36 9.04 9.62
C SER A 234 -13.81 8.97 11.05
N LEU A 235 -13.10 7.90 11.41
CA LEU A 235 -12.54 7.69 12.74
C LEU A 235 -11.28 8.52 13.00
N GLY A 236 -10.55 8.88 11.96
CA GLY A 236 -9.28 9.60 12.03
C GLY A 236 -8.35 9.18 10.88
N ASP A 237 -7.20 9.85 10.82
CA ASP A 237 -6.20 9.61 9.77
C ASP A 237 -4.93 8.95 10.33
N ILE A 238 -4.69 9.05 11.67
CA ILE A 238 -3.47 8.63 12.34
C ILE A 238 -3.79 7.71 13.52
N VAL A 239 -3.22 6.51 13.51
CA VAL A 239 -3.13 5.66 14.70
C VAL A 239 -1.86 6.07 15.45
N ALA A 240 -2.02 6.54 16.69
CA ALA A 240 -0.90 6.99 17.51
C ALA A 240 -0.15 5.77 18.10
N VAL A 241 0.72 5.15 17.28
CA VAL A 241 1.69 4.13 17.78
C VAL A 241 2.61 4.76 18.83
N PRO A 242 3.26 3.96 19.71
CA PRO A 242 3.99 4.50 20.88
C PRO A 242 4.94 5.66 20.59
N PRO A 243 5.81 5.64 19.55
CA PRO A 243 6.68 6.79 19.24
C PRO A 243 5.89 8.05 18.86
N VAL A 244 4.84 7.91 18.06
CA VAL A 244 3.98 9.02 17.64
C VAL A 244 3.24 9.62 18.84
N ARG A 245 2.73 8.77 19.75
CA ARG A 245 2.07 9.20 20.98
C ARG A 245 3.02 10.00 21.85
N THR A 246 4.21 9.48 22.09
CA THR A 246 5.24 10.17 22.90
C THR A 246 5.58 11.53 22.30
N ALA A 247 5.87 11.61 21.00
CA ALA A 247 6.21 12.87 20.34
C ALA A 247 5.05 13.87 20.32
N ARG A 248 3.80 13.41 20.16
CA ARG A 248 2.60 14.23 20.27
C ARG A 248 2.44 14.81 21.69
N ASP A 249 2.46 13.94 22.71
CA ASP A 249 2.17 14.30 24.09
C ASP A 249 3.26 15.20 24.72
N THR A 250 4.49 15.08 24.25
CA THR A 250 5.60 15.99 24.60
C THR A 250 5.57 17.30 23.78
N GLY A 251 4.63 17.47 22.87
CA GLY A 251 4.47 18.69 22.08
C GLY A 251 5.51 18.88 20.97
N LEU A 252 6.20 17.81 20.56
CA LEU A 252 7.16 17.85 19.45
C LEU A 252 6.47 17.80 18.07
N LEU A 253 5.29 17.16 17.98
CA LEU A 253 4.50 17.10 16.75
C LEU A 253 3.51 18.27 16.69
N LYS A 254 3.97 19.42 16.20
CA LYS A 254 3.15 20.62 15.99
C LYS A 254 2.89 20.82 14.50
N PRO A 255 1.68 20.50 14.00
CA PRO A 255 1.38 20.68 12.59
C PRO A 255 1.30 22.14 12.21
N GLN A 256 1.88 22.50 11.07
CA GLN A 256 1.72 23.77 10.39
C GLN A 256 0.77 23.61 9.21
N PRO A 257 0.02 24.64 8.81
CA PRO A 257 -0.81 24.59 7.62
C PRO A 257 0.04 24.42 6.37
N MET A 258 -0.57 23.96 5.28
CA MET A 258 0.13 23.78 4.00
C MET A 258 0.62 25.10 3.44
N PHE A 259 1.88 25.16 3.04
CA PHE A 259 2.48 26.29 2.35
C PHE A 259 1.95 26.43 0.91
N THR A 260 2.09 27.61 0.31
CA THR A 260 1.61 27.92 -1.04
C THR A 260 2.62 27.63 -2.13
N ARG A 261 3.92 27.80 -1.82
CA ARG A 261 4.98 27.55 -2.79
C ARG A 261 6.31 27.18 -2.12
N LEU A 262 7.20 26.62 -2.92
CA LEU A 262 8.60 26.48 -2.55
C LEU A 262 9.38 27.70 -3.05
N THR A 263 10.36 28.13 -2.26
CA THR A 263 11.42 29.07 -2.64
C THR A 263 12.70 28.32 -3.01
N ALA A 264 13.76 29.01 -3.32
CA ALA A 264 15.06 28.37 -3.58
C ALA A 264 15.62 27.67 -2.32
N THR A 265 15.32 28.18 -1.13
CA THR A 265 15.90 27.73 0.16
C THR A 265 14.87 27.17 1.14
N GLY A 266 13.58 27.09 0.78
CA GLY A 266 12.55 26.64 1.71
C GLY A 266 11.14 26.75 1.17
N VAL A 267 10.21 27.18 2.03
CA VAL A 267 8.78 27.29 1.71
C VAL A 267 8.22 28.65 2.12
N GLU A 268 7.09 29.04 1.55
CA GLU A 268 6.39 30.29 1.84
C GLU A 268 4.89 30.04 2.02
N TRP A 269 4.33 30.60 3.10
CA TRP A 269 2.91 30.54 3.43
C TRP A 269 2.11 31.70 2.83
N PRO A 270 0.74 31.62 2.85
CA PRO A 270 -0.12 32.66 2.28
C PRO A 270 0.06 34.05 2.89
N ASP A 271 0.48 34.14 4.14
CA ASP A 271 0.73 35.38 4.88
C ASP A 271 2.12 35.98 4.60
N GLY A 272 2.91 35.36 3.73
CA GLY A 272 4.26 35.81 3.37
C GLY A 272 5.34 35.30 4.32
N THR A 273 5.00 34.57 5.38
CA THR A 273 6.02 33.94 6.25
C THR A 273 6.78 32.87 5.48
N THR A 274 8.05 32.67 5.83
CA THR A 274 8.94 31.69 5.18
C THR A 274 9.61 30.82 6.21
N ALA A 275 9.98 29.59 5.81
CA ALA A 275 10.88 28.74 6.55
C ALA A 275 11.92 28.15 5.61
N ASP A 276 13.18 28.17 6.05
CA ASP A 276 14.25 27.46 5.34
C ASP A 276 14.14 25.97 5.53
N ALA A 277 14.60 25.23 4.55
CA ALA A 277 14.66 23.77 4.59
C ALA A 277 15.88 23.25 3.82
N ASP A 278 16.58 22.28 4.39
CA ASP A 278 17.61 21.50 3.70
C ASP A 278 16.95 20.34 2.94
N THR A 279 15.85 19.82 3.49
CA THR A 279 15.15 18.65 2.94
C THR A 279 13.64 18.77 3.11
N ILE A 280 12.91 18.34 2.08
CA ILE A 280 11.45 18.16 2.12
C ILE A 280 11.12 16.68 1.89
N ILE A 281 10.39 16.07 2.83
CA ILE A 281 9.94 14.68 2.74
C ILE A 281 8.44 14.65 2.45
N TRP A 282 8.09 14.20 1.24
CA TRP A 282 6.72 14.12 0.77
C TRP A 282 6.04 12.82 1.23
N CYS A 283 5.27 12.89 2.30
CA CYS A 283 4.41 11.81 2.79
C CYS A 283 2.99 11.96 2.22
N THR A 284 2.91 12.17 0.90
CA THR A 284 1.69 12.59 0.19
C THR A 284 0.98 11.43 -0.51
N GLY A 285 1.34 10.21 -0.12
CA GLY A 285 0.67 8.98 -0.54
C GLY A 285 1.08 8.48 -1.92
N PHE A 286 0.25 7.63 -2.48
CA PHE A 286 0.60 6.78 -3.62
C PHE A 286 -0.55 6.69 -4.62
N ARG A 287 -0.22 6.24 -5.84
CA ARG A 287 -1.20 5.86 -6.85
C ARG A 287 -1.10 4.37 -7.17
N PRO A 288 -2.20 3.71 -7.57
CA PRO A 288 -2.17 2.31 -7.99
C PRO A 288 -1.18 2.06 -9.13
N ALA A 289 -0.37 1.00 -9.02
CA ALA A 289 0.64 0.63 -10.00
C ALA A 289 0.04 -0.22 -11.13
N LEU A 290 -0.74 0.40 -12.02
CA LEU A 290 -1.56 -0.27 -13.04
C LEU A 290 -1.07 -0.03 -14.48
N SER A 291 0.17 0.37 -14.70
CA SER A 291 0.68 0.65 -16.06
C SER A 291 0.66 -0.58 -16.97
N HIS A 292 0.91 -1.76 -16.43
CA HIS A 292 0.84 -3.04 -17.14
C HIS A 292 -0.55 -3.39 -17.70
N LEU A 293 -1.61 -2.78 -17.19
CA LEU A 293 -2.98 -2.95 -17.67
C LEU A 293 -3.37 -1.93 -18.75
N ALA A 294 -2.49 -0.99 -19.11
CA ALA A 294 -2.78 0.05 -20.10
C ALA A 294 -3.23 -0.52 -21.46
N PRO A 295 -2.64 -1.63 -21.98
CA PRO A 295 -3.04 -2.19 -23.27
C PRO A 295 -4.49 -2.71 -23.31
N LEU A 296 -5.11 -2.97 -22.16
CA LEU A 296 -6.52 -3.41 -22.09
C LEU A 296 -7.52 -2.25 -22.28
N GLY A 297 -7.08 -0.98 -22.15
CA GLY A 297 -7.94 0.19 -22.36
C GLY A 297 -9.06 0.34 -21.33
N LEU A 298 -8.88 -0.12 -20.08
CA LEU A 298 -9.96 -0.25 -19.09
C LEU A 298 -10.16 0.97 -18.19
N ARG A 299 -9.28 1.98 -18.27
CA ARG A 299 -9.34 3.14 -17.37
C ARG A 299 -10.56 4.02 -17.65
N GLY A 300 -11.40 4.17 -16.65
CA GLY A 300 -12.51 5.11 -16.64
C GLY A 300 -12.13 6.48 -16.05
N PRO A 301 -13.13 7.29 -15.70
CA PRO A 301 -12.93 8.59 -15.06
C PRO A 301 -12.01 8.49 -13.83
N ARG A 302 -11.17 9.52 -13.61
CA ARG A 302 -10.17 9.58 -12.52
C ARG A 302 -9.10 8.48 -12.58
N GLY A 303 -8.91 7.80 -13.75
CA GLY A 303 -7.88 6.79 -13.95
C GLY A 303 -8.11 5.46 -13.24
N ARG A 304 -9.28 5.24 -12.64
CA ARG A 304 -9.67 3.96 -12.02
C ARG A 304 -10.28 3.03 -13.06
N ILE A 305 -10.07 1.73 -12.88
CA ILE A 305 -10.74 0.69 -13.65
C ILE A 305 -12.07 0.38 -12.95
N PRO A 306 -13.24 0.51 -13.63
CA PRO A 306 -14.52 0.15 -13.02
C PRO A 306 -14.58 -1.33 -12.65
N THR A 307 -14.97 -1.63 -11.39
CA THR A 307 -15.02 -2.98 -10.84
C THR A 307 -16.35 -3.28 -10.14
N ALA A 308 -16.72 -4.56 -10.12
CA ALA A 308 -17.70 -5.12 -9.20
C ALA A 308 -16.93 -5.99 -8.20
N GLY A 309 -16.77 -5.52 -6.95
CA GLY A 309 -15.83 -6.09 -6.02
C GLY A 309 -14.40 -6.00 -6.58
N THR A 310 -13.75 -7.14 -6.78
CA THR A 310 -12.41 -7.22 -7.39
C THR A 310 -12.43 -7.32 -8.90
N ARG A 311 -13.54 -7.77 -9.52
CA ARG A 311 -13.65 -8.08 -10.96
C ARG A 311 -13.82 -6.81 -11.79
N ALA A 312 -12.98 -6.63 -12.82
CA ALA A 312 -13.13 -5.54 -13.77
C ALA A 312 -14.40 -5.72 -14.63
N LEU A 313 -15.20 -4.66 -14.79
CA LEU A 313 -16.49 -4.75 -15.49
C LEU A 313 -16.34 -5.02 -17.00
N ALA A 314 -15.36 -4.38 -17.64
CA ALA A 314 -15.12 -4.51 -19.08
C ALA A 314 -14.16 -5.65 -19.47
N GLU A 315 -13.61 -6.39 -18.49
CA GLU A 315 -12.76 -7.56 -18.69
C GLU A 315 -12.97 -8.55 -17.53
N PRO A 316 -13.97 -9.43 -17.59
CA PRO A 316 -14.33 -10.33 -16.48
C PRO A 316 -13.23 -11.30 -16.06
N ARG A 317 -12.23 -11.54 -16.91
CA ARG A 317 -11.04 -12.38 -16.62
C ARG A 317 -9.97 -11.63 -15.81
N LEU A 318 -10.14 -10.31 -15.58
CA LEU A 318 -9.23 -9.49 -14.79
C LEU A 318 -9.81 -9.17 -13.42
N HIS A 319 -9.05 -9.45 -12.37
CA HIS A 319 -9.33 -9.03 -11.01
C HIS A 319 -8.25 -8.06 -10.50
N LEU A 320 -8.66 -7.09 -9.69
CA LEU A 320 -7.79 -6.14 -8.99
C LEU A 320 -7.85 -6.45 -7.50
N LEU A 321 -6.71 -6.54 -6.80
CA LEU A 321 -6.65 -6.94 -5.40
C LEU A 321 -5.66 -6.08 -4.61
N GLY A 322 -6.03 -5.66 -3.40
CA GLY A 322 -5.14 -4.93 -2.50
C GLY A 322 -5.10 -3.41 -2.68
N TYR A 323 -6.12 -2.82 -3.30
CA TYR A 323 -6.16 -1.37 -3.58
C TYR A 323 -7.10 -0.58 -2.65
N GLY A 324 -7.27 -1.03 -1.42
CA GLY A 324 -8.11 -0.38 -0.42
C GLY A 324 -9.60 -0.46 -0.74
N ASP A 325 -10.37 0.51 -0.28
CA ASP A 325 -11.84 0.53 -0.41
C ASP A 325 -12.35 0.33 -1.85
N TRP A 326 -11.52 0.62 -2.83
CA TRP A 326 -11.86 0.37 -4.23
C TRP A 326 -12.09 -1.12 -4.53
N THR A 327 -11.30 -2.01 -3.93
CA THR A 327 -11.36 -3.46 -4.15
C THR A 327 -11.90 -4.23 -2.94
N GLY A 328 -12.39 -3.51 -1.96
CA GLY A 328 -13.03 -4.00 -0.73
C GLY A 328 -12.55 -3.28 0.52
N PRO A 329 -13.41 -3.10 1.52
CA PRO A 329 -13.03 -2.47 2.78
C PRO A 329 -11.78 -3.12 3.39
N ALA A 330 -10.81 -2.30 3.79
CA ALA A 330 -9.52 -2.72 4.33
C ALA A 330 -8.66 -3.63 3.43
N SER A 331 -8.98 -3.77 2.13
CA SER A 331 -8.28 -4.73 1.23
C SER A 331 -6.79 -4.41 1.03
N ALA A 332 -6.31 -3.21 1.38
CA ALA A 332 -4.90 -2.86 1.37
C ALA A 332 -4.14 -3.30 2.64
N THR A 333 -4.82 -3.86 3.65
CA THR A 333 -4.19 -4.34 4.89
C THR A 333 -3.93 -5.85 4.83
N LEU A 334 -2.99 -6.34 5.66
CA LEU A 334 -2.67 -7.76 5.76
C LEU A 334 -3.92 -8.62 6.07
N ILE A 335 -4.66 -8.26 7.11
CA ILE A 335 -5.85 -9.01 7.51
C ILE A 335 -7.04 -8.80 6.57
N GLY A 336 -7.19 -7.59 6.03
CA GLY A 336 -8.35 -7.22 5.20
C GLY A 336 -8.32 -7.82 3.80
N VAL A 337 -7.16 -8.17 3.26
CA VAL A 337 -7.02 -8.68 1.90
C VAL A 337 -7.56 -10.10 1.72
N GLY A 338 -7.67 -10.88 2.80
CA GLY A 338 -8.03 -12.29 2.73
C GLY A 338 -9.42 -12.55 2.14
N ARG A 339 -10.42 -11.73 2.52
CA ARG A 339 -11.79 -11.87 2.02
C ARG A 339 -11.90 -11.57 0.52
N PRO A 340 -11.47 -10.39 0.01
CA PRO A 340 -11.49 -10.13 -1.44
C PRO A 340 -10.62 -11.11 -2.24
N ALA A 341 -9.53 -11.64 -1.70
CA ALA A 341 -8.72 -12.67 -2.35
C ALA A 341 -9.50 -13.99 -2.52
N ARG A 342 -10.23 -14.42 -1.48
CA ARG A 342 -11.11 -15.59 -1.56
C ARG A 342 -12.23 -15.40 -2.58
N ASP A 343 -12.87 -14.22 -2.57
CA ASP A 343 -13.98 -13.93 -3.47
C ASP A 343 -13.50 -13.87 -4.93
N ALA A 344 -12.30 -13.33 -5.19
CA ALA A 344 -11.66 -13.34 -6.51
C ALA A 344 -11.36 -14.78 -6.98
N ALA A 345 -10.74 -15.61 -6.13
CA ALA A 345 -10.41 -16.99 -6.48
C ALA A 345 -11.68 -17.82 -6.78
N ARG A 346 -12.75 -17.62 -6.00
CA ARG A 346 -14.04 -18.28 -6.24
C ARG A 346 -14.66 -17.85 -7.58
N ALA A 347 -14.71 -16.54 -7.84
CA ALA A 347 -15.26 -16.01 -9.09
C ALA A 347 -14.48 -16.50 -10.32
N ILE A 348 -13.15 -16.60 -10.21
CA ILE A 348 -12.30 -17.18 -11.26
C ILE A 348 -12.60 -18.66 -11.44
N ALA A 349 -12.69 -19.44 -10.37
CA ALA A 349 -13.00 -20.87 -10.45
C ALA A 349 -14.40 -21.12 -11.12
N GLU A 350 -15.37 -20.26 -10.85
CA GLU A 350 -16.68 -20.30 -11.51
C GLU A 350 -16.59 -19.94 -13.00
N LEU A 351 -15.80 -18.92 -13.36
CA LEU A 351 -15.59 -18.49 -14.75
C LEU A 351 -14.89 -19.56 -15.60
N LEU A 352 -14.02 -20.38 -14.99
CA LEU A 352 -13.17 -21.33 -15.70
C LEU A 352 -13.77 -22.74 -15.82
N ARG A 353 -14.92 -23.00 -15.21
CA ARG A 353 -15.69 -24.26 -15.38
C ARG A 353 -16.38 -24.31 -16.74
#